data_8152ff63fd684627a6a8087c20e8d130
#
_entry.id   8152ff63fd684627a6a8087c20e8d130
#
_cell.length_a   1.000
_cell.length_b   1.000
_cell.length_c   1.000
_cell.angle_alpha   90.00
_cell.angle_beta   90.00
_cell.angle_gamma   90.00
#
_symmetry.space_group_name_H-M   'P 1'
#
loop_
_entity.id
_entity.type
_entity.pdbx_description
1 polymer ?
#
loop_
_entity_poly.entity_id
_entity_poly.type
_entity_poly.pdbx_seq_one_letter_code
_entity_poly.pdbx_strand_id
1 'polypeptide(L)'
;MKLKDTGLTFQDIKDKVNKYMIETYERFDFLAETAEDMYIYDENGTPYLDFYAGIAVNSAGNCNPKVVAAVKDQVEDIMHTFNYPYTIPQALLAEKVCETIGMDKIFYQNSGTEANEAMIKMARKYGIEKYGPNRYHIVTAKMGFHGRTFGAMSATGQPGNGCQVGFGPMTYGFSYAPYNDLQAFKDACTENTIAIMVEPVQGEGGVHPATMEFMQGLRKFCDENDMLLLIDEVQTGWCRTGAVMSYMNYGIKPDIVSMAKALGGGMPIGAICATAEVAKAFSAGSHGTTFGGHPVSCAAALAEVNELLDRDLAGNAKKVGDYFASKLEKLPHVKEVRHQGLLVGVEFDDTIGGVDVKHGCLDRKLLITAIGAHIIRMIPPLIVTEEDCDKAVAIIEDTIKSLEK
;
A
#
# COMPACT_ATOMS: atom_id res chain seq x y z
N MET A 1 -18.34 1.21 -18.96
CA MET A 1 -18.51 0.55 -20.29
C MET A 1 -18.68 -0.92 -20.03
N LYS A 2 -19.69 -1.56 -20.56
CA LYS A 2 -19.93 -3.00 -20.42
C LYS A 2 -19.64 -3.72 -21.74
N LEU A 3 -19.21 -4.98 -21.67
CA LEU A 3 -18.84 -5.77 -22.85
C LEU A 3 -19.94 -5.78 -23.91
N LYS A 4 -21.21 -6.00 -23.48
CA LYS A 4 -22.38 -5.98 -24.35
C LYS A 4 -22.60 -4.67 -25.14
N ASP A 5 -22.07 -3.54 -24.64
CA ASP A 5 -22.21 -2.22 -25.28
C ASP A 5 -21.14 -1.99 -26.36
N THR A 6 -20.16 -2.89 -26.48
CA THR A 6 -19.02 -2.76 -27.40
C THR A 6 -19.17 -3.57 -28.68
N GLY A 7 -20.05 -4.58 -28.70
CA GLY A 7 -20.15 -5.56 -29.78
C GLY A 7 -18.96 -6.53 -29.88
N LEU A 8 -18.08 -6.57 -28.85
CA LEU A 8 -16.92 -7.44 -28.77
C LEU A 8 -17.21 -8.65 -27.87
N THR A 9 -16.41 -9.70 -28.05
CA THR A 9 -16.34 -10.84 -27.12
C THR A 9 -15.20 -10.64 -26.12
N PHE A 10 -15.17 -11.42 -25.04
CA PHE A 10 -14.02 -11.42 -24.11
C PHE A 10 -12.73 -11.82 -24.83
N GLN A 11 -12.79 -12.76 -25.78
CA GLN A 11 -11.61 -13.12 -26.58
C GLN A 11 -11.09 -11.93 -27.40
N ASP A 12 -11.97 -11.11 -28.00
CA ASP A 12 -11.54 -9.90 -28.72
C ASP A 12 -10.83 -8.90 -27.79
N ILE A 13 -11.26 -8.80 -26.52
CA ILE A 13 -10.60 -7.95 -25.52
C ILE A 13 -9.22 -8.52 -25.18
N LYS A 14 -9.09 -9.83 -24.96
CA LYS A 14 -7.80 -10.51 -24.73
C LYS A 14 -6.83 -10.28 -25.88
N ASP A 15 -7.30 -10.45 -27.11
CA ASP A 15 -6.47 -10.27 -28.31
C ASP A 15 -5.97 -8.81 -28.45
N LYS A 16 -6.85 -7.83 -28.14
CA LYS A 16 -6.44 -6.41 -28.11
C LYS A 16 -5.42 -6.10 -27.03
N VAL A 17 -5.60 -6.64 -25.82
CA VAL A 17 -4.65 -6.48 -24.71
C VAL A 17 -3.31 -7.09 -25.10
N ASN A 18 -3.28 -8.34 -25.59
CA ASN A 18 -2.06 -9.03 -25.97
C ASN A 18 -1.33 -8.35 -27.14
N LYS A 19 -2.09 -7.74 -28.05
CA LYS A 19 -1.51 -7.04 -29.22
C LYS A 19 -0.95 -5.66 -28.90
N TYR A 20 -1.60 -4.90 -28.01
CA TYR A 20 -1.33 -3.48 -27.87
C TYR A 20 -0.75 -3.06 -26.52
N MET A 21 -0.78 -3.92 -25.51
CA MET A 21 -0.23 -3.60 -24.18
C MET A 21 1.08 -4.37 -23.95
N ILE A 22 2.04 -3.71 -23.29
CA ILE A 22 3.27 -4.36 -22.84
C ILE A 22 2.91 -5.36 -21.74
N GLU A 23 3.42 -6.58 -21.83
CA GLU A 23 3.16 -7.67 -20.91
C GLU A 23 3.98 -7.50 -19.62
N THR A 24 3.44 -6.76 -18.66
CA THR A 24 4.05 -6.51 -17.35
C THR A 24 3.33 -7.20 -16.21
N TYR A 25 2.17 -7.81 -16.47
CA TYR A 25 1.32 -8.49 -15.48
C TYR A 25 0.86 -9.85 -15.99
N GLU A 26 0.93 -10.85 -15.12
CA GLU A 26 0.18 -12.10 -15.28
C GLU A 26 -1.31 -11.82 -15.01
N ARG A 27 -2.15 -11.96 -16.05
CA ARG A 27 -3.57 -11.62 -15.95
C ARG A 27 -4.39 -12.83 -15.53
N PHE A 28 -5.39 -12.61 -14.70
CA PHE A 28 -6.43 -13.60 -14.43
C PHE A 28 -7.31 -13.80 -15.66
N ASP A 29 -7.76 -15.05 -15.88
CA ASP A 29 -8.59 -15.39 -17.06
C ASP A 29 -10.07 -15.13 -16.80
N PHE A 30 -10.42 -13.89 -16.46
CA PHE A 30 -11.80 -13.39 -16.42
C PHE A 30 -11.83 -11.90 -16.76
N LEU A 31 -12.97 -11.40 -17.24
CA LEU A 31 -13.20 -10.01 -17.53
C LEU A 31 -13.90 -9.34 -16.33
N ALA A 32 -13.20 -8.51 -15.58
CA ALA A 32 -13.81 -7.71 -14.52
C ALA A 32 -14.70 -6.61 -15.16
N GLU A 33 -16.02 -6.70 -15.01
CA GLU A 33 -16.95 -5.76 -15.63
C GLU A 33 -17.59 -4.79 -14.64
N THR A 34 -18.01 -5.29 -13.48
CA THR A 34 -18.58 -4.47 -12.40
C THR A 34 -18.03 -4.91 -11.05
N ALA A 35 -18.15 -4.05 -10.06
CA ALA A 35 -17.74 -4.38 -8.69
C ALA A 35 -18.64 -3.67 -7.69
N GLU A 36 -18.88 -4.29 -6.54
CA GLU A 36 -19.65 -3.76 -5.41
C GLU A 36 -19.17 -4.39 -4.10
N ASP A 37 -18.92 -3.57 -3.09
CA ASP A 37 -18.52 -4.00 -1.75
C ASP A 37 -17.39 -5.04 -1.76
N MET A 38 -17.70 -6.30 -1.42
CA MET A 38 -16.74 -7.41 -1.32
C MET A 38 -16.56 -8.18 -2.62
N TYR A 39 -17.23 -7.80 -3.73
CA TYR A 39 -17.28 -8.62 -4.93
C TYR A 39 -16.88 -7.86 -6.19
N ILE A 40 -16.16 -8.57 -7.07
CA ILE A 40 -15.96 -8.21 -8.47
C ILE A 40 -16.78 -9.19 -9.31
N TYR A 41 -17.45 -8.70 -10.33
CA TYR A 41 -18.32 -9.51 -11.21
C TYR A 41 -17.75 -9.54 -12.62
N ASP A 42 -17.75 -10.71 -13.23
CA ASP A 42 -17.40 -10.86 -14.64
C ASP A 42 -18.55 -10.41 -15.58
N GLU A 43 -18.33 -10.52 -16.88
CA GLU A 43 -19.31 -10.15 -17.92
C GLU A 43 -20.59 -11.02 -17.91
N ASN A 44 -20.55 -12.15 -17.23
CA ASN A 44 -21.69 -13.04 -17.05
C ASN A 44 -22.41 -12.81 -15.72
N GLY A 45 -21.89 -11.90 -14.90
CA GLY A 45 -22.38 -11.64 -13.55
C GLY A 45 -21.91 -12.64 -12.50
N THR A 46 -20.87 -13.43 -12.77
CA THR A 46 -20.28 -14.33 -11.80
C THR A 46 -19.55 -13.55 -10.72
N PRO A 47 -19.90 -13.72 -9.42
CA PRO A 47 -19.24 -13.01 -8.33
C PRO A 47 -17.87 -13.65 -8.00
N TYR A 48 -16.86 -12.82 -7.85
CA TYR A 48 -15.56 -13.17 -7.29
C TYR A 48 -15.41 -12.46 -5.95
N LEU A 49 -15.23 -13.22 -4.87
CA LEU A 49 -15.01 -12.66 -3.53
C LEU A 49 -13.62 -12.02 -3.48
N ASP A 50 -13.55 -10.73 -3.21
CA ASP A 50 -12.35 -9.92 -3.34
C ASP A 50 -11.57 -9.85 -2.01
N PHE A 51 -10.57 -10.71 -1.86
CA PHE A 51 -9.57 -10.64 -0.78
C PHE A 51 -8.25 -10.02 -1.24
N TYR A 52 -8.30 -9.21 -2.33
CA TYR A 52 -7.18 -8.49 -2.90
C TYR A 52 -7.37 -6.96 -2.85
N ALA A 53 -8.62 -6.49 -2.96
CA ALA A 53 -9.03 -5.08 -2.87
C ALA A 53 -8.18 -4.13 -3.74
N GLY A 54 -7.83 -4.55 -4.96
CA GLY A 54 -6.97 -3.74 -5.83
C GLY A 54 -5.56 -3.47 -5.26
N ILE A 55 -5.01 -4.38 -4.49
CA ILE A 55 -3.77 -4.27 -3.71
C ILE A 55 -3.93 -3.30 -2.53
N ALA A 56 -4.92 -3.56 -1.66
CA ALA A 56 -5.28 -2.72 -0.51
C ALA A 56 -5.69 -1.28 -0.90
N VAL A 57 -6.38 -1.12 -2.02
CA VAL A 57 -6.87 0.18 -2.51
C VAL A 57 -8.33 0.41 -2.11
N ASN A 58 -9.22 -0.54 -2.40
CA ASN A 58 -10.66 -0.43 -2.20
C ASN A 58 -11.04 -0.71 -0.74
N SER A 59 -10.51 0.09 0.19
CA SER A 59 -10.61 -0.20 1.63
C SER A 59 -12.02 -0.02 2.18
N ALA A 60 -12.79 0.97 1.73
CA ALA A 60 -14.20 1.12 2.11
C ALA A 60 -15.17 0.26 1.29
N GLY A 61 -14.64 -0.68 0.48
CA GLY A 61 -15.41 -1.53 -0.43
C GLY A 61 -15.30 -1.10 -1.88
N ASN A 62 -15.49 -2.05 -2.79
CA ASN A 62 -15.50 -1.76 -4.22
C ASN A 62 -16.67 -0.82 -4.55
N CYS A 63 -16.40 0.22 -5.34
CA CYS A 63 -17.39 1.21 -5.78
C CYS A 63 -18.22 1.82 -4.63
N ASN A 64 -17.56 2.12 -3.49
CA ASN A 64 -18.26 2.74 -2.35
C ASN A 64 -19.16 3.91 -2.81
N PRO A 65 -20.46 3.92 -2.49
CA PRO A 65 -21.42 4.87 -3.05
C PRO A 65 -21.10 6.34 -2.71
N LYS A 66 -20.51 6.64 -1.54
CA LYS A 66 -20.14 8.01 -1.17
C LYS A 66 -18.92 8.49 -1.97
N VAL A 67 -17.94 7.61 -2.18
CA VAL A 67 -16.77 7.90 -3.02
C VAL A 67 -17.21 8.12 -4.47
N VAL A 68 -18.08 7.24 -5.00
CA VAL A 68 -18.62 7.38 -6.36
C VAL A 68 -19.42 8.68 -6.52
N ALA A 69 -20.22 9.08 -5.53
CA ALA A 69 -20.97 10.34 -5.55
C ALA A 69 -20.00 11.54 -5.58
N ALA A 70 -19.01 11.58 -4.69
CA ALA A 70 -18.01 12.65 -4.63
C ALA A 70 -17.24 12.80 -5.95
N VAL A 71 -16.90 11.69 -6.63
CA VAL A 71 -16.25 11.70 -7.94
C VAL A 71 -17.18 12.30 -8.99
N LYS A 72 -18.47 11.91 -9.04
CA LYS A 72 -19.45 12.41 -10.00
C LYS A 72 -19.69 13.91 -9.83
N ASP A 73 -19.89 14.35 -8.60
CA ASP A 73 -20.14 15.76 -8.31
C ASP A 73 -18.91 16.61 -8.70
N GLN A 74 -17.72 16.19 -8.31
CA GLN A 74 -16.51 16.97 -8.58
C GLN A 74 -16.12 17.01 -10.07
N VAL A 75 -16.37 15.93 -10.84
CA VAL A 75 -16.05 15.91 -12.28
C VAL A 75 -16.95 16.84 -13.09
N GLU A 76 -18.15 17.14 -12.61
CA GLU A 76 -19.07 18.11 -13.24
C GLU A 76 -18.61 19.56 -13.00
N ASP A 77 -17.95 19.85 -11.86
CA ASP A 77 -17.47 21.19 -11.53
C ASP A 77 -16.10 21.50 -12.15
N ILE A 78 -15.05 20.80 -11.70
CA ILE A 78 -13.68 20.94 -12.21
C ILE A 78 -13.04 19.55 -12.25
N MET A 79 -12.81 19.05 -13.46
CA MET A 79 -12.09 17.78 -13.64
C MET A 79 -10.59 17.92 -13.31
N HIS A 80 -9.94 18.95 -13.87
CA HIS A 80 -8.52 19.21 -13.66
C HIS A 80 -8.20 20.70 -13.70
N THR A 81 -7.22 21.11 -12.88
CA THR A 81 -6.54 22.38 -12.98
C THR A 81 -5.08 22.21 -12.51
N PHE A 82 -4.20 23.13 -12.89
CA PHE A 82 -2.81 23.14 -12.41
C PHE A 82 -2.74 23.65 -10.96
N ASN A 83 -1.60 23.41 -10.27
CA ASN A 83 -1.46 23.65 -8.83
C ASN A 83 -1.19 25.12 -8.41
N TYR A 84 -1.47 26.11 -9.26
CA TYR A 84 -1.32 27.52 -8.87
C TYR A 84 -2.62 28.14 -8.30
N PRO A 85 -3.83 27.83 -8.80
CA PRO A 85 -5.04 28.23 -8.12
C PRO A 85 -5.33 27.29 -6.92
N TYR A 86 -6.03 27.83 -5.94
CA TYR A 86 -6.56 27.02 -4.83
C TYR A 86 -7.77 26.22 -5.30
N THR A 87 -7.92 24.99 -4.81
CA THR A 87 -9.11 24.17 -5.00
C THR A 87 -9.68 23.71 -3.65
N ILE A 88 -11.01 23.65 -3.58
CA ILE A 88 -11.70 23.24 -2.34
C ILE A 88 -11.31 21.84 -1.92
N PRO A 89 -11.36 20.79 -2.79
CA PRO A 89 -11.05 19.43 -2.38
C PRO A 89 -9.63 19.26 -1.82
N GLN A 90 -8.64 19.96 -2.42
CA GLN A 90 -7.26 19.93 -1.91
C GLN A 90 -7.15 20.46 -0.48
N ALA A 91 -7.79 21.61 -0.22
CA ALA A 91 -7.71 22.26 1.09
C ALA A 91 -8.39 21.42 2.18
N LEU A 92 -9.61 20.94 1.91
CA LEU A 92 -10.36 20.12 2.86
C LEU A 92 -9.70 18.77 3.13
N LEU A 93 -9.15 18.12 2.10
CA LEU A 93 -8.40 16.88 2.28
C LEU A 93 -7.11 17.12 3.07
N ALA A 94 -6.40 18.23 2.82
CA ALA A 94 -5.18 18.55 3.57
C ALA A 94 -5.45 18.72 5.05
N GLU A 95 -6.47 19.50 5.42
CA GLU A 95 -6.92 19.69 6.78
C GLU A 95 -7.30 18.34 7.42
N LYS A 96 -8.22 17.60 6.77
CA LYS A 96 -8.70 16.30 7.27
C LYS A 96 -7.57 15.31 7.51
N VAL A 97 -6.64 15.16 6.56
CA VAL A 97 -5.52 14.23 6.70
C VAL A 97 -4.57 14.68 7.80
N CYS A 98 -4.09 15.93 7.77
CA CYS A 98 -3.12 16.42 8.74
C CYS A 98 -3.65 16.34 10.18
N GLU A 99 -4.90 16.75 10.42
CA GLU A 99 -5.51 16.68 11.75
C GLU A 99 -5.70 15.23 12.22
N THR A 100 -6.18 14.35 11.33
CA THR A 100 -6.42 12.95 11.66
C THR A 100 -5.15 12.20 12.05
N ILE A 101 -4.04 12.44 11.37
CA ILE A 101 -2.78 11.72 11.61
C ILE A 101 -1.78 12.50 12.47
N GLY A 102 -2.13 13.71 12.89
CA GLY A 102 -1.28 14.55 13.75
C GLY A 102 0.00 15.05 13.08
N MET A 103 -0.03 15.26 11.75
CA MET A 103 1.09 15.83 10.98
C MET A 103 0.79 17.28 10.58
N ASP A 104 1.82 18.04 10.18
CA ASP A 104 1.67 19.48 10.05
C ASP A 104 1.43 19.95 8.61
N LYS A 105 2.03 19.28 7.60
CA LYS A 105 1.97 19.67 6.21
C LYS A 105 1.85 18.46 5.29
N ILE A 106 1.04 18.58 4.23
CA ILE A 106 0.87 17.57 3.20
C ILE A 106 1.38 18.07 1.85
N PHE A 107 1.91 17.15 1.04
CA PHE A 107 2.22 17.37 -0.37
C PHE A 107 1.68 16.22 -1.20
N TYR A 108 0.85 16.52 -2.19
CA TYR A 108 0.16 15.53 -3.01
C TYR A 108 0.98 15.05 -4.18
N GLN A 109 0.79 13.78 -4.51
CA GLN A 109 1.32 13.05 -5.66
C GLN A 109 0.21 12.19 -6.29
N ASN A 110 0.56 11.29 -7.24
CA ASN A 110 -0.42 10.47 -7.95
C ASN A 110 -0.35 8.98 -7.59
N SER A 111 0.71 8.56 -6.94
CA SER A 111 1.00 7.16 -6.63
C SER A 111 1.89 7.02 -5.40
N GLY A 112 1.96 5.79 -4.84
CA GLY A 112 2.85 5.50 -3.73
C GLY A 112 4.33 5.65 -4.08
N THR A 113 4.74 5.26 -5.30
CA THR A 113 6.13 5.43 -5.72
C THR A 113 6.53 6.90 -5.82
N GLU A 114 5.65 7.78 -6.33
CA GLU A 114 5.88 9.22 -6.36
C GLU A 114 5.89 9.84 -4.96
N ALA A 115 5.04 9.36 -4.06
CA ALA A 115 5.05 9.79 -2.66
C ALA A 115 6.40 9.42 -1.99
N ASN A 116 6.90 8.21 -2.22
CA ASN A 116 8.21 7.79 -1.73
C ASN A 116 9.37 8.57 -2.35
N GLU A 117 9.31 8.91 -3.65
CA GLU A 117 10.28 9.82 -4.27
C GLU A 117 10.28 11.20 -3.59
N ALA A 118 9.11 11.76 -3.33
CA ALA A 118 8.99 13.04 -2.63
C ALA A 118 9.55 12.96 -1.21
N MET A 119 9.28 11.87 -0.48
CA MET A 119 9.79 11.60 0.87
C MET A 119 11.32 11.52 0.89
N ILE A 120 11.92 10.73 0.00
CA ILE A 120 13.38 10.59 -0.17
C ILE A 120 14.01 11.95 -0.52
N LYS A 121 13.43 12.69 -1.47
CA LYS A 121 13.92 14.01 -1.89
C LYS A 121 13.86 15.03 -0.76
N MET A 122 12.74 15.04 -0.01
CA MET A 122 12.58 15.97 1.12
C MET A 122 13.61 15.68 2.22
N ALA A 123 13.79 14.42 2.59
CA ALA A 123 14.78 14.02 3.58
C ALA A 123 16.21 14.40 3.17
N ARG A 124 16.60 14.13 1.93
CA ARG A 124 17.93 14.50 1.41
C ARG A 124 18.14 15.99 1.38
N LYS A 125 17.15 16.76 0.90
CA LYS A 125 17.25 18.22 0.84
C LYS A 125 17.35 18.82 2.24
N TYR A 126 16.52 18.36 3.19
CA TYR A 126 16.61 18.76 4.59
C TYR A 126 18.00 18.50 5.18
N GLY A 127 18.53 17.29 4.96
CA GLY A 127 19.85 16.92 5.47
C GLY A 127 20.98 17.78 4.91
N ILE A 128 20.97 18.02 3.60
CA ILE A 128 22.00 18.84 2.93
C ILE A 128 21.92 20.30 3.38
N GLU A 129 20.74 20.88 3.49
CA GLU A 129 20.56 22.26 3.89
C GLU A 129 20.92 22.50 5.36
N LYS A 130 20.61 21.55 6.24
CA LYS A 130 20.82 21.71 7.69
C LYS A 130 22.21 21.27 8.15
N TYR A 131 22.77 20.20 7.56
CA TYR A 131 24.00 19.54 8.04
C TYR A 131 25.15 19.53 7.02
N GLY A 132 24.91 20.00 5.79
CA GLY A 132 25.91 20.07 4.73
C GLY A 132 25.80 18.97 3.67
N PRO A 133 26.59 19.06 2.58
CA PRO A 133 26.37 18.33 1.32
C PRO A 133 26.52 16.80 1.43
N ASN A 134 27.11 16.30 2.51
CA ASN A 134 27.32 14.87 2.68
C ASN A 134 26.18 14.16 3.45
N ARG A 135 25.18 14.90 3.98
CA ARG A 135 24.10 14.35 4.81
C ARG A 135 22.89 13.96 3.94
N TYR A 136 23.01 12.91 3.14
CA TYR A 136 22.00 12.45 2.14
C TYR A 136 21.70 10.96 2.17
N HIS A 137 22.47 10.16 2.90
CA HIS A 137 22.36 8.70 2.92
C HIS A 137 21.12 8.27 3.69
N ILE A 138 20.45 7.19 3.21
CA ILE A 138 19.24 6.63 3.82
C ILE A 138 19.44 5.12 4.02
N VAL A 139 19.13 4.63 5.22
CA VAL A 139 19.10 3.20 5.52
C VAL A 139 17.68 2.68 5.37
N THR A 140 17.51 1.57 4.63
CA THR A 140 16.21 0.93 4.42
C THR A 140 16.27 -0.55 4.82
N ALA A 141 15.11 -1.22 4.86
CA ALA A 141 15.01 -2.63 5.21
C ALA A 141 15.28 -3.54 4.01
N LYS A 142 15.98 -4.66 4.22
CA LYS A 142 15.97 -5.79 3.29
C LYS A 142 14.53 -6.31 3.15
N MET A 143 14.19 -6.80 1.96
CA MET A 143 12.85 -7.27 1.57
C MET A 143 11.75 -6.20 1.65
N GLY A 144 12.08 -4.90 1.84
CA GLY A 144 11.16 -3.79 1.72
C GLY A 144 10.71 -3.56 0.27
N PHE A 145 9.60 -2.84 0.09
CA PHE A 145 9.13 -2.43 -1.23
C PHE A 145 8.62 -0.99 -1.18
N HIS A 146 9.28 -0.09 -1.93
CA HIS A 146 8.97 1.34 -1.92
C HIS A 146 8.53 1.90 -3.28
N GLY A 147 8.56 1.10 -4.33
CA GLY A 147 8.07 1.51 -5.66
C GLY A 147 8.98 1.13 -6.83
N ARG A 148 8.61 1.61 -8.01
CA ARG A 148 9.24 1.24 -9.31
C ARG A 148 9.92 2.40 -10.03
N THR A 149 9.94 3.63 -9.48
CA THR A 149 10.79 4.73 -9.96
C THR A 149 12.22 4.54 -9.45
N PHE A 150 13.21 5.15 -10.09
CA PHE A 150 14.62 4.88 -9.77
C PHE A 150 15.00 5.14 -8.31
N GLY A 151 14.52 6.22 -7.68
CA GLY A 151 14.80 6.48 -6.27
C GLY A 151 14.06 5.51 -5.34
N ALA A 152 12.76 5.32 -5.53
CA ALA A 152 11.96 4.38 -4.73
C ALA A 152 12.41 2.93 -4.94
N MET A 153 12.79 2.55 -6.17
CA MET A 153 13.35 1.23 -6.47
C MET A 153 14.73 1.04 -5.81
N SER A 154 15.54 2.09 -5.75
CA SER A 154 16.83 2.04 -5.04
C SER A 154 16.66 1.95 -3.53
N ALA A 155 15.57 2.48 -2.96
CA ALA A 155 15.21 2.29 -1.56
C ALA A 155 14.66 0.88 -1.27
N THR A 156 14.12 0.18 -2.28
CA THR A 156 13.61 -1.19 -2.18
C THR A 156 14.76 -2.16 -1.93
N GLY A 157 14.82 -2.74 -0.75
CA GLY A 157 15.93 -3.58 -0.27
C GLY A 157 15.92 -5.01 -0.83
N GLN A 158 15.74 -5.18 -2.13
CA GLN A 158 15.65 -6.49 -2.80
C GLN A 158 16.67 -6.63 -3.94
N PRO A 159 17.98 -6.48 -3.67
CA PRO A 159 19.00 -6.61 -4.70
C PRO A 159 18.99 -8.02 -5.30
N GLY A 160 19.02 -8.11 -6.61
CA GLY A 160 18.95 -9.40 -7.32
C GLY A 160 17.53 -9.92 -7.59
N ASN A 161 16.49 -9.25 -7.13
CA ASN A 161 15.10 -9.56 -7.47
C ASN A 161 14.68 -8.89 -8.79
N GLY A 162 13.69 -9.46 -9.48
CA GLY A 162 13.18 -8.97 -10.76
C GLY A 162 12.72 -7.50 -10.79
N CYS A 163 12.46 -6.90 -9.63
CA CYS A 163 12.14 -5.48 -9.56
C CYS A 163 13.36 -4.54 -9.74
N GLN A 164 14.59 -5.04 -9.60
CA GLN A 164 15.84 -4.26 -9.73
C GLN A 164 16.78 -4.79 -10.81
N VAL A 165 16.71 -6.09 -11.14
CA VAL A 165 17.59 -6.71 -12.13
C VAL A 165 17.38 -6.09 -13.51
N GLY A 166 18.48 -5.64 -14.13
CA GLY A 166 18.48 -5.02 -15.46
C GLY A 166 18.17 -3.52 -15.49
N PHE A 167 17.86 -2.89 -14.35
CA PHE A 167 17.53 -1.45 -14.26
C PHE A 167 18.66 -0.57 -13.70
N GLY A 168 19.85 -1.14 -13.49
CA GLY A 168 21.00 -0.38 -12.99
C GLY A 168 21.55 0.67 -13.99
N PRO A 169 22.35 1.66 -13.52
CA PRO A 169 22.79 1.81 -12.13
C PRO A 169 21.69 2.36 -11.21
N MET A 170 21.64 1.83 -9.99
CA MET A 170 20.72 2.33 -8.96
C MET A 170 21.15 3.72 -8.48
N THR A 171 20.20 4.50 -7.99
CA THR A 171 20.47 5.76 -7.32
C THR A 171 21.27 5.49 -6.06
N TYR A 172 22.47 6.08 -5.94
CA TYR A 172 23.34 5.85 -4.80
C TYR A 172 22.84 6.53 -3.51
N GLY A 173 23.46 6.16 -2.38
CA GLY A 173 23.14 6.73 -1.06
C GLY A 173 22.05 5.96 -0.33
N PHE A 174 21.95 4.66 -0.57
CA PHE A 174 21.13 3.73 0.19
C PHE A 174 21.98 2.58 0.74
N SER A 175 21.63 2.13 1.96
CA SER A 175 22.10 0.89 2.57
C SER A 175 20.91 0.09 3.08
N TYR A 176 21.08 -1.24 3.19
CA TYR A 176 20.00 -2.15 3.57
C TYR A 176 20.38 -2.95 4.82
N ALA A 177 19.50 -2.96 5.82
CA ALA A 177 19.64 -3.75 7.02
C ALA A 177 18.53 -4.82 7.13
N PRO A 178 18.76 -5.95 7.81
CA PRO A 178 17.71 -6.93 8.09
C PRO A 178 16.54 -6.29 8.85
N TYR A 179 15.32 -6.60 8.44
CA TYR A 179 14.12 -6.09 9.12
C TYR A 179 14.00 -6.69 10.53
N ASN A 180 13.50 -5.91 11.47
CA ASN A 180 13.42 -6.25 12.90
C ASN A 180 14.78 -6.44 13.62
N ASP A 181 15.87 -6.03 13.00
CA ASP A 181 17.20 -6.03 13.60
C ASP A 181 17.67 -4.58 13.85
N LEU A 182 17.35 -4.04 15.03
CA LEU A 182 17.70 -2.66 15.39
C LEU A 182 19.21 -2.42 15.38
N GLN A 183 20.02 -3.42 15.78
CA GLN A 183 21.46 -3.24 15.81
C GLN A 183 22.04 -3.17 14.40
N ALA A 184 21.57 -4.02 13.49
CA ALA A 184 21.99 -3.95 12.10
C ALA A 184 21.65 -2.62 11.42
N PHE A 185 20.50 -2.00 11.78
CA PHE A 185 20.17 -0.64 11.31
C PHE A 185 21.14 0.41 11.85
N LYS A 186 21.51 0.33 13.14
CA LYS A 186 22.52 1.21 13.73
C LYS A 186 23.87 1.07 13.04
N ASP A 187 24.31 -0.16 12.81
CA ASP A 187 25.60 -0.47 12.16
C ASP A 187 25.64 -0.05 10.68
N ALA A 188 24.49 -0.03 10.00
CA ALA A 188 24.38 0.44 8.61
C ALA A 188 24.40 1.97 8.48
N CYS A 189 24.19 2.71 9.56
CA CYS A 189 24.25 4.16 9.58
C CYS A 189 25.69 4.66 9.57
N THR A 190 25.92 5.77 8.89
CA THR A 190 27.21 6.47 8.82
C THR A 190 27.01 7.94 9.19
N GLU A 191 28.10 8.70 9.28
CA GLU A 191 28.03 10.17 9.46
C GLU A 191 27.23 10.89 8.36
N ASN A 192 27.10 10.25 7.20
CA ASN A 192 26.32 10.78 6.06
C ASN A 192 24.84 10.42 6.12
N THR A 193 24.40 9.60 7.07
CA THR A 193 23.02 9.13 7.16
C THR A 193 22.11 10.23 7.69
N ILE A 194 21.09 10.61 6.89
CA ILE A 194 20.06 11.56 7.29
C ILE A 194 18.78 10.89 7.73
N ALA A 195 18.49 9.67 7.24
CA ALA A 195 17.21 9.07 7.53
C ALA A 195 17.29 7.54 7.59
N ILE A 196 16.34 6.96 8.31
CA ILE A 196 15.94 5.55 8.22
C ILE A 196 14.54 5.52 7.61
N MET A 197 14.32 4.64 6.60
CA MET A 197 13.05 4.46 5.91
C MET A 197 12.58 3.02 6.02
N VAL A 198 11.38 2.80 6.55
CA VAL A 198 10.79 1.47 6.76
C VAL A 198 9.28 1.45 6.54
N GLU A 199 8.74 0.27 6.23
CA GLU A 199 7.32 -0.06 6.30
C GLU A 199 7.02 -0.58 7.72
N PRO A 200 5.86 -0.27 8.34
CA PRO A 200 5.47 -0.90 9.61
C PRO A 200 5.14 -2.39 9.48
N VAL A 201 4.71 -2.81 8.30
CA VAL A 201 4.56 -4.21 7.90
C VAL A 201 5.10 -4.35 6.48
N GLN A 202 6.06 -5.22 6.27
CA GLN A 202 6.56 -5.53 4.91
C GLN A 202 5.51 -6.34 4.14
N GLY A 203 4.66 -5.66 3.38
CA GLY A 203 3.56 -6.29 2.67
C GLY A 203 4.02 -7.18 1.52
N GLU A 204 4.90 -6.68 0.65
CA GLU A 204 5.45 -7.42 -0.50
C GLU A 204 6.59 -8.38 -0.10
N GLY A 205 7.12 -8.26 1.10
CA GLY A 205 8.15 -9.16 1.65
C GLY A 205 7.60 -10.44 2.28
N GLY A 206 6.26 -10.64 2.33
CA GLY A 206 5.65 -11.84 2.92
C GLY A 206 4.85 -11.59 4.20
N VAL A 207 4.37 -10.39 4.38
CA VAL A 207 3.59 -9.92 5.54
C VAL A 207 4.36 -10.12 6.84
N HIS A 208 5.39 -9.31 7.02
CA HIS A 208 6.18 -9.30 8.25
C HIS A 208 5.91 -8.02 9.04
N PRO A 209 5.15 -8.08 10.16
CA PRO A 209 4.98 -6.93 11.05
C PRO A 209 6.30 -6.56 11.75
N ALA A 210 6.51 -5.27 11.98
CA ALA A 210 7.58 -4.80 12.85
C ALA A 210 7.31 -5.20 14.31
N THR A 211 8.38 -5.41 15.07
CA THR A 211 8.24 -5.52 16.51
C THR A 211 8.13 -4.15 17.18
N MET A 212 7.48 -4.09 18.34
CA MET A 212 7.38 -2.87 19.14
C MET A 212 8.76 -2.30 19.46
N GLU A 213 9.67 -3.18 19.90
CA GLU A 213 11.04 -2.83 20.23
C GLU A 213 11.79 -2.21 19.04
N PHE A 214 11.63 -2.79 17.85
CA PHE A 214 12.28 -2.30 16.64
C PHE A 214 11.81 -0.89 16.29
N MET A 215 10.49 -0.65 16.18
CA MET A 215 9.96 0.65 15.77
C MET A 215 10.25 1.75 16.79
N GLN A 216 10.07 1.47 18.08
CA GLN A 216 10.40 2.43 19.14
C GLN A 216 11.91 2.66 19.23
N GLY A 217 12.70 1.60 19.03
CA GLY A 217 14.16 1.69 18.98
C GLY A 217 14.67 2.53 17.82
N LEU A 218 14.07 2.40 16.62
CA LEU A 218 14.39 3.26 15.46
C LEU A 218 14.04 4.73 15.74
N ARG A 219 12.85 5.01 16.29
CA ARG A 219 12.46 6.38 16.61
C ARG A 219 13.45 7.01 17.59
N LYS A 220 13.75 6.32 18.69
CA LYS A 220 14.70 6.78 19.69
C LYS A 220 16.10 7.01 19.08
N PHE A 221 16.59 6.07 18.28
CA PHE A 221 17.90 6.18 17.64
C PHE A 221 17.98 7.36 16.66
N CYS A 222 16.92 7.60 15.89
CA CYS A 222 16.86 8.76 15.01
C CYS A 222 16.91 10.07 15.81
N ASP A 223 16.16 10.16 16.91
CA ASP A 223 16.15 11.35 17.78
C ASP A 223 17.51 11.64 18.40
N GLU A 224 18.22 10.60 18.84
CA GLU A 224 19.54 10.72 19.48
C GLU A 224 20.67 11.07 18.49
N ASN A 225 20.45 10.90 17.18
CA ASN A 225 21.49 11.08 16.15
C ASN A 225 21.13 12.13 15.08
N ASP A 226 20.16 13.00 15.36
CA ASP A 226 19.70 14.02 14.41
C ASP A 226 19.35 13.44 13.03
N MET A 227 18.67 12.29 13.01
CA MET A 227 18.19 11.63 11.80
C MET A 227 16.68 11.66 11.73
N LEU A 228 16.14 11.55 10.53
CA LEU A 228 14.71 11.48 10.25
C LEU A 228 14.24 10.00 10.26
N LEU A 229 13.08 9.75 10.84
CA LEU A 229 12.35 8.51 10.66
C LEU A 229 11.29 8.69 9.57
N LEU A 230 11.45 7.98 8.47
CA LEU A 230 10.56 7.95 7.31
C LEU A 230 9.73 6.67 7.36
N ILE A 231 8.41 6.80 7.39
CA ILE A 231 7.51 5.64 7.42
C ILE A 231 6.72 5.56 6.11
N ASP A 232 6.88 4.43 5.42
CA ASP A 232 6.07 4.10 4.24
C ASP A 232 4.78 3.42 4.68
N GLU A 233 3.69 4.17 4.62
CA GLU A 233 2.33 3.71 4.94
C GLU A 233 1.47 3.49 3.68
N VAL A 234 2.10 3.35 2.52
CA VAL A 234 1.40 3.17 1.24
C VAL A 234 0.48 1.95 1.26
N GLN A 235 0.89 0.86 1.93
CA GLN A 235 0.06 -0.34 2.04
C GLN A 235 -0.54 -0.56 3.43
N THR A 236 0.07 0.00 4.47
CA THR A 236 -0.28 -0.25 5.88
C THR A 236 -1.21 0.80 6.48
N GLY A 237 -1.26 1.99 5.90
CA GLY A 237 -2.07 3.10 6.38
C GLY A 237 -3.57 2.95 6.15
N TRP A 238 -4.30 3.95 6.61
CA TRP A 238 -5.74 4.08 6.44
C TRP A 238 -6.52 2.87 6.90
N CYS A 239 -6.40 2.59 8.21
CA CYS A 239 -7.14 1.57 8.95
C CYS A 239 -6.71 0.10 8.70
N ARG A 240 -5.86 -0.18 7.70
CA ARG A 240 -5.50 -1.55 7.29
C ARG A 240 -4.99 -2.42 8.43
N THR A 241 -4.17 -1.87 9.32
CA THR A 241 -3.47 -2.61 10.39
C THR A 241 -4.12 -2.48 11.77
N GLY A 242 -5.37 -2.04 11.84
CA GLY A 242 -6.10 -1.88 13.10
C GLY A 242 -5.91 -0.54 13.80
N ALA A 243 -5.21 0.40 13.16
CA ALA A 243 -5.13 1.81 13.53
C ALA A 243 -5.25 2.66 12.27
N VAL A 244 -5.55 3.95 12.41
CA VAL A 244 -5.67 4.85 11.23
C VAL A 244 -4.39 4.85 10.42
N MET A 245 -3.24 5.03 11.08
CA MET A 245 -1.92 4.81 10.50
C MET A 245 -1.19 3.75 11.30
N SER A 246 -0.48 2.86 10.66
CA SER A 246 0.16 1.71 11.30
C SER A 246 1.19 2.11 12.35
N TYR A 247 1.93 3.21 12.16
CA TYR A 247 2.90 3.70 13.14
C TYR A 247 2.26 4.05 14.50
N MET A 248 0.95 4.32 14.54
CA MET A 248 0.23 4.59 15.79
C MET A 248 0.15 3.36 16.69
N ASN A 249 0.14 2.14 16.10
CA ASN A 249 0.19 0.89 16.87
C ASN A 249 1.46 0.79 17.73
N TYR A 250 2.52 1.49 17.34
CA TYR A 250 3.83 1.47 18.03
C TYR A 250 4.04 2.67 18.97
N GLY A 251 3.06 3.59 19.05
CA GLY A 251 3.14 4.78 19.88
C GLY A 251 4.26 5.75 19.46
N ILE A 252 4.63 5.77 18.17
CA ILE A 252 5.66 6.65 17.62
C ILE A 252 5.06 7.68 16.67
N LYS A 253 5.82 8.74 16.35
CA LYS A 253 5.51 9.72 15.32
C LYS A 253 6.67 9.80 14.34
N PRO A 254 6.44 9.63 13.01
CA PRO A 254 7.48 9.82 11.99
C PRO A 254 7.76 11.31 11.76
N ASP A 255 8.89 11.61 11.12
CA ASP A 255 9.19 12.95 10.62
C ASP A 255 8.54 13.18 9.25
N ILE A 256 8.49 12.13 8.42
CA ILE A 256 7.74 12.11 7.16
C ILE A 256 7.04 10.77 7.04
N VAL A 257 5.79 10.78 6.57
CA VAL A 257 5.02 9.58 6.23
C VAL A 257 4.53 9.67 4.79
N SER A 258 4.67 8.59 4.04
CA SER A 258 4.09 8.45 2.70
C SER A 258 2.81 7.63 2.73
N MET A 259 1.87 7.96 1.86
CA MET A 259 0.58 7.28 1.75
C MET A 259 0.06 7.30 0.31
N ALA A 260 -0.76 6.32 -0.05
CA ALA A 260 -1.46 6.20 -1.33
C ALA A 260 -2.59 5.15 -1.20
N LYS A 261 -2.84 4.36 -2.24
CA LYS A 261 -3.77 3.21 -2.24
C LYS A 261 -5.11 3.54 -1.57
N ALA A 262 -5.33 3.05 -0.35
CA ALA A 262 -6.54 3.29 0.43
C ALA A 262 -6.90 4.77 0.62
N LEU A 263 -5.92 5.69 0.54
CA LEU A 263 -6.19 7.12 0.58
C LEU A 263 -7.19 7.54 -0.51
N GLY A 264 -7.14 6.92 -1.70
CA GLY A 264 -7.88 7.35 -2.87
C GLY A 264 -9.22 6.64 -3.12
N GLY A 265 -9.53 5.55 -2.38
CA GLY A 265 -10.76 4.78 -2.61
C GLY A 265 -10.97 4.29 -4.04
N GLY A 266 -9.88 4.03 -4.78
CA GLY A 266 -9.89 3.64 -6.19
C GLY A 266 -9.37 4.71 -7.15
N MET A 267 -9.32 5.99 -6.74
CA MET A 267 -8.73 7.06 -7.55
C MET A 267 -7.21 7.18 -7.34
N PRO A 268 -6.44 7.47 -8.42
CA PRO A 268 -5.00 7.66 -8.31
C PRO A 268 -4.68 8.89 -7.45
N ILE A 269 -4.03 8.65 -6.32
CA ILE A 269 -3.49 9.68 -5.43
C ILE A 269 -2.35 9.08 -4.61
N GLY A 270 -1.34 9.89 -4.32
CA GLY A 270 -0.33 9.67 -3.32
C GLY A 270 -0.09 10.95 -2.55
N ALA A 271 0.48 10.87 -1.38
CA ALA A 271 0.86 12.04 -0.60
C ALA A 271 2.00 11.72 0.36
N ILE A 272 2.71 12.74 0.77
CA ILE A 272 3.53 12.73 1.98
C ILE A 272 2.99 13.74 2.97
N CYS A 273 3.04 13.39 4.26
CA CYS A 273 2.91 14.37 5.33
C CYS A 273 4.22 14.47 6.09
N ALA A 274 4.57 15.70 6.49
CA ALA A 274 5.81 15.99 7.21
C ALA A 274 5.54 16.89 8.40
N THR A 275 6.48 16.86 9.38
CA THR A 275 6.51 17.84 10.45
C THR A 275 6.79 19.23 9.89
N ALA A 276 6.33 20.28 10.57
CA ALA A 276 6.49 21.66 10.12
C ALA A 276 7.97 22.03 9.88
N GLU A 277 8.88 21.48 10.66
CA GLU A 277 10.32 21.74 10.52
C GLU A 277 10.87 21.10 9.23
N VAL A 278 10.58 19.83 8.99
CA VAL A 278 11.08 19.10 7.82
C VAL A 278 10.44 19.60 6.53
N ALA A 279 9.17 19.99 6.58
CA ALA A 279 8.45 20.53 5.43
C ALA A 279 9.08 21.82 4.85
N LYS A 280 9.83 22.58 5.66
CA LYS A 280 10.57 23.78 5.20
C LYS A 280 11.63 23.47 4.14
N ALA A 281 12.09 22.23 4.05
CA ALA A 281 13.03 21.81 3.00
C ALA A 281 12.45 21.96 1.60
N PHE A 282 11.12 21.86 1.42
CA PHE A 282 10.49 22.15 0.15
C PHE A 282 9.97 23.60 0.10
N SER A 283 10.35 24.30 -0.97
CA SER A 283 9.88 25.62 -1.33
C SER A 283 9.37 25.60 -2.77
N ALA A 284 8.76 26.69 -3.21
CA ALA A 284 8.30 26.84 -4.59
C ALA A 284 9.43 26.52 -5.59
N GLY A 285 9.18 25.58 -6.52
CA GLY A 285 10.16 25.10 -7.49
C GLY A 285 11.06 23.95 -7.04
N SER A 286 11.05 23.57 -5.75
CA SER A 286 11.89 22.44 -5.27
C SER A 286 11.41 21.09 -5.78
N HIS A 287 10.12 20.92 -5.90
CA HIS A 287 9.45 19.71 -6.41
C HIS A 287 8.09 20.11 -6.99
N GLY A 288 7.50 19.25 -7.82
CA GLY A 288 6.23 19.53 -8.46
C GLY A 288 5.65 18.31 -9.14
N THR A 289 4.38 18.41 -9.49
CA THR A 289 3.62 17.38 -10.21
C THR A 289 2.48 18.04 -10.97
N THR A 290 2.17 17.56 -12.17
CA THR A 290 1.03 18.07 -12.94
C THR A 290 -0.30 17.68 -12.32
N PHE A 291 -0.44 16.43 -11.89
CA PHE A 291 -1.71 15.86 -11.43
C PHE A 291 -1.80 15.67 -9.90
N GLY A 292 -0.72 15.85 -9.15
CA GLY A 292 -0.78 15.72 -7.68
C GLY A 292 -1.72 16.75 -7.08
N GLY A 293 -2.65 16.30 -6.24
CA GLY A 293 -3.74 17.13 -5.73
C GLY A 293 -4.88 17.34 -6.74
N HIS A 294 -5.04 16.42 -7.71
CA HIS A 294 -6.13 16.44 -8.69
C HIS A 294 -7.49 16.58 -8.00
N PRO A 295 -8.34 17.57 -8.39
CA PRO A 295 -9.58 17.85 -7.66
C PRO A 295 -10.48 16.63 -7.47
N VAL A 296 -10.68 15.81 -8.51
CA VAL A 296 -11.50 14.61 -8.45
C VAL A 296 -10.91 13.55 -7.53
N SER A 297 -9.57 13.36 -7.58
CA SER A 297 -8.90 12.43 -6.67
C SER A 297 -8.94 12.91 -5.22
N CYS A 298 -8.83 14.21 -4.97
CA CYS A 298 -8.94 14.77 -3.62
C CYS A 298 -10.37 14.67 -3.08
N ALA A 299 -11.39 14.88 -3.91
CA ALA A 299 -12.79 14.69 -3.50
C ALA A 299 -13.09 13.22 -3.16
N ALA A 300 -12.61 12.28 -3.98
CA ALA A 300 -12.69 10.86 -3.72
C ALA A 300 -11.99 10.49 -2.41
N ALA A 301 -10.77 10.97 -2.23
CA ALA A 301 -9.97 10.71 -1.04
C ALA A 301 -10.62 11.25 0.25
N LEU A 302 -11.19 12.45 0.19
CA LEU A 302 -11.93 13.02 1.32
C LEU A 302 -13.15 12.16 1.71
N ALA A 303 -13.89 11.66 0.72
CA ALA A 303 -15.02 10.77 0.94
C ALA A 303 -14.58 9.41 1.50
N GLU A 304 -13.50 8.83 0.96
CA GLU A 304 -12.93 7.56 1.43
C GLU A 304 -12.44 7.68 2.88
N VAL A 305 -11.64 8.71 3.20
CA VAL A 305 -11.14 8.94 4.55
C VAL A 305 -12.30 9.08 5.56
N ASN A 306 -13.35 9.82 5.20
CA ASN A 306 -14.53 9.93 6.06
C ASN A 306 -15.21 8.58 6.26
N GLU A 307 -15.42 7.77 5.21
CA GLU A 307 -16.00 6.42 5.33
C GLU A 307 -15.17 5.51 6.25
N LEU A 308 -13.84 5.53 6.10
CA LEU A 308 -12.95 4.72 6.93
C LEU A 308 -13.06 5.10 8.42
N LEU A 309 -13.15 6.37 8.73
CA LEU A 309 -13.20 6.89 10.10
C LEU A 309 -14.61 6.76 10.71
N ASP A 310 -15.66 7.19 9.99
CA ASP A 310 -17.04 7.21 10.49
C ASP A 310 -17.57 5.80 10.80
N ARG A 311 -17.07 4.79 10.07
CA ARG A 311 -17.46 3.38 10.26
C ARG A 311 -16.51 2.62 11.17
N ASP A 312 -15.52 3.28 11.78
CA ASP A 312 -14.47 2.63 12.58
C ASP A 312 -13.87 1.39 11.89
N LEU A 313 -13.45 1.55 10.64
CA LEU A 313 -12.90 0.42 9.90
C LEU A 313 -11.51 -0.02 10.43
N ALA A 314 -10.86 0.79 11.26
CA ALA A 314 -9.68 0.36 12.02
C ALA A 314 -10.06 -0.68 13.09
N GLY A 315 -11.11 -0.43 13.86
CA GLY A 315 -11.65 -1.38 14.84
C GLY A 315 -12.11 -2.68 14.16
N ASN A 316 -12.80 -2.58 13.02
CA ASN A 316 -13.20 -3.77 12.26
C ASN A 316 -11.97 -4.55 11.75
N ALA A 317 -10.98 -3.87 11.18
CA ALA A 317 -9.76 -4.51 10.69
C ALA A 317 -9.02 -5.29 11.77
N LYS A 318 -8.95 -4.73 12.99
CA LYS A 318 -8.37 -5.43 14.13
C LYS A 318 -9.17 -6.66 14.52
N LYS A 319 -10.47 -6.49 14.78
CA LYS A 319 -11.35 -7.57 15.24
C LYS A 319 -11.44 -8.71 14.24
N VAL A 320 -11.76 -8.39 12.99
CA VAL A 320 -11.96 -9.40 11.95
C VAL A 320 -10.62 -9.99 11.49
N GLY A 321 -9.53 -9.21 11.55
CA GLY A 321 -8.18 -9.71 11.27
C GLY A 321 -7.75 -10.79 12.26
N ASP A 322 -7.93 -10.55 13.58
CA ASP A 322 -7.65 -11.54 14.63
C ASP A 322 -8.52 -12.80 14.46
N TYR A 323 -9.81 -12.64 14.15
CA TYR A 323 -10.71 -13.76 13.86
C TYR A 323 -10.22 -14.58 12.66
N PHE A 324 -9.93 -13.91 11.55
CA PHE A 324 -9.51 -14.54 10.31
C PHE A 324 -8.20 -15.33 10.48
N ALA A 325 -7.20 -14.73 11.11
CA ALA A 325 -5.94 -15.40 11.42
C ALA A 325 -6.16 -16.67 12.24
N SER A 326 -7.01 -16.61 13.28
CA SER A 326 -7.33 -17.77 14.15
C SER A 326 -7.97 -18.94 13.40
N LYS A 327 -8.63 -18.69 12.27
CA LYS A 327 -9.22 -19.73 11.41
C LYS A 327 -8.17 -20.30 10.46
N LEU A 328 -7.34 -19.45 9.87
CA LEU A 328 -6.30 -19.85 8.94
C LEU A 328 -5.22 -20.71 9.59
N GLU A 329 -4.87 -20.46 10.87
CA GLU A 329 -3.93 -21.27 11.64
C GLU A 329 -4.34 -22.73 11.79
N LYS A 330 -5.62 -23.05 11.59
CA LYS A 330 -6.17 -24.41 11.71
C LYS A 330 -6.16 -25.19 10.40
N LEU A 331 -5.81 -24.55 9.30
CA LEU A 331 -5.79 -25.20 8.00
C LEU A 331 -4.61 -26.18 7.90
N PRO A 332 -4.75 -27.26 7.14
CA PRO A 332 -3.65 -28.20 6.89
C PRO A 332 -2.50 -27.49 6.16
N HIS A 333 -1.29 -27.98 6.36
CA HIS A 333 -0.06 -27.46 5.73
C HIS A 333 0.30 -26.01 6.08
N VAL A 334 -0.44 -25.33 6.94
CA VAL A 334 -0.09 -23.98 7.42
C VAL A 334 1.05 -24.09 8.42
N LYS A 335 2.17 -23.46 8.08
CA LYS A 335 3.37 -23.36 8.92
C LYS A 335 3.30 -22.15 9.83
N GLU A 336 2.84 -21.01 9.29
CA GLU A 336 2.74 -19.75 10.01
C GLU A 336 1.66 -18.84 9.42
N VAL A 337 0.92 -18.17 10.29
CA VAL A 337 0.04 -17.05 9.91
C VAL A 337 0.60 -15.77 10.52
N ARG A 338 0.91 -14.80 9.67
CA ARG A 338 1.37 -13.47 10.08
C ARG A 338 0.30 -12.45 9.73
N HIS A 339 -0.03 -11.57 10.67
CA HIS A 339 -0.99 -10.52 10.37
C HIS A 339 -0.80 -9.28 11.25
N GLN A 340 -1.29 -8.16 10.76
CA GLN A 340 -1.60 -6.98 11.54
C GLN A 340 -2.89 -6.36 10.97
N GLY A 341 -3.98 -6.42 11.74
CA GLY A 341 -5.30 -6.13 11.21
C GLY A 341 -5.65 -7.04 10.01
N LEU A 342 -6.11 -6.45 8.93
CA LEU A 342 -6.48 -7.13 7.68
C LEU A 342 -5.37 -7.10 6.60
N LEU A 343 -4.13 -7.07 7.01
CA LEU A 343 -2.98 -7.43 6.19
C LEU A 343 -2.50 -8.80 6.66
N VAL A 344 -2.85 -9.87 5.94
CA VAL A 344 -2.72 -11.26 6.38
C VAL A 344 -1.87 -12.05 5.39
N GLY A 345 -0.85 -12.72 5.88
CA GLY A 345 0.00 -13.66 5.15
C GLY A 345 -0.08 -15.05 5.75
N VAL A 346 -0.21 -16.07 4.92
CA VAL A 346 -0.16 -17.48 5.31
C VAL A 346 1.01 -18.14 4.61
N GLU A 347 1.95 -18.66 5.40
CA GLU A 347 3.06 -19.46 4.90
C GLU A 347 2.72 -20.94 5.05
N PHE A 348 2.82 -21.66 3.96
CA PHE A 348 2.64 -23.12 3.93
C PHE A 348 3.98 -23.84 4.13
N ASP A 349 3.92 -25.11 4.45
CA ASP A 349 5.07 -26.00 4.41
C ASP A 349 5.54 -26.24 2.95
N ASP A 350 6.68 -26.92 2.79
CA ASP A 350 7.33 -27.10 1.49
C ASP A 350 6.52 -28.00 0.52
N THR A 351 5.38 -28.57 0.95
CA THR A 351 4.54 -29.46 0.13
C THR A 351 3.46 -28.70 -0.64
N ILE A 352 3.11 -27.48 -0.21
CA ILE A 352 2.05 -26.65 -0.82
C ILE A 352 2.65 -25.38 -1.44
N GLY A 353 2.40 -25.17 -2.73
CA GLY A 353 2.79 -23.97 -3.46
C GLY A 353 1.78 -22.83 -3.27
N GLY A 354 2.24 -21.64 -2.84
CA GLY A 354 1.38 -20.46 -2.71
C GLY A 354 0.74 -20.03 -4.04
N VAL A 355 1.45 -20.22 -5.15
CA VAL A 355 0.93 -19.94 -6.51
C VAL A 355 -0.17 -20.92 -6.88
N ASP A 356 -0.03 -22.21 -6.53
CA ASP A 356 -1.05 -23.22 -6.80
C ASP A 356 -2.32 -22.96 -5.98
N VAL A 357 -2.16 -22.56 -4.72
CA VAL A 357 -3.30 -22.14 -3.86
C VAL A 357 -3.98 -20.90 -4.46
N LYS A 358 -3.23 -19.89 -4.91
CA LYS A 358 -3.79 -18.71 -5.59
C LYS A 358 -4.64 -19.10 -6.80
N HIS A 359 -4.15 -19.99 -7.66
CA HIS A 359 -4.88 -20.44 -8.85
C HIS A 359 -6.12 -21.27 -8.49
N GLY A 360 -6.00 -22.21 -7.58
CA GLY A 360 -7.14 -22.99 -7.13
C GLY A 360 -8.22 -22.18 -6.41
N CYS A 361 -7.84 -21.10 -5.71
CA CYS A 361 -8.78 -20.12 -5.15
C CYS A 361 -9.47 -19.31 -6.25
N LEU A 362 -8.74 -18.89 -7.28
CA LEU A 362 -9.32 -18.18 -8.43
C LEU A 362 -10.37 -19.04 -9.15
N ASP A 363 -10.11 -20.33 -9.37
CA ASP A 363 -11.08 -21.25 -9.97
C ASP A 363 -12.37 -21.35 -9.13
N ARG A 364 -12.25 -21.18 -7.81
CA ARG A 364 -13.35 -21.15 -6.84
C ARG A 364 -13.88 -19.75 -6.54
N LYS A 365 -13.51 -18.76 -7.37
CA LYS A 365 -14.01 -17.38 -7.30
C LYS A 365 -13.58 -16.61 -6.04
N LEU A 366 -12.41 -16.91 -5.49
CA LEU A 366 -11.75 -16.14 -4.45
C LEU A 366 -10.48 -15.48 -5.01
N LEU A 367 -10.39 -14.16 -4.89
CA LEU A 367 -9.23 -13.38 -5.34
C LEU A 367 -8.27 -13.16 -4.18
N ILE A 368 -7.09 -13.76 -4.28
CA ILE A 368 -5.95 -13.59 -3.36
C ILE A 368 -4.66 -13.42 -4.15
N THR A 369 -3.55 -13.14 -3.49
CA THR A 369 -2.24 -13.09 -4.14
C THR A 369 -1.26 -14.08 -3.53
N ALA A 370 -0.20 -14.42 -4.27
CA ALA A 370 0.91 -15.23 -3.78
C ALA A 370 2.18 -14.38 -3.71
N ILE A 371 3.05 -14.66 -2.74
CA ILE A 371 4.35 -14.01 -2.54
C ILE A 371 5.40 -15.12 -2.41
N GLY A 372 6.41 -15.11 -3.30
CA GLY A 372 7.40 -16.18 -3.31
C GLY A 372 6.78 -17.54 -3.61
N ALA A 373 7.39 -18.61 -3.07
CA ALA A 373 7.01 -20.00 -3.39
C ALA A 373 5.82 -20.53 -2.57
N HIS A 374 5.76 -20.16 -1.28
CA HIS A 374 4.87 -20.85 -0.33
C HIS A 374 3.96 -19.89 0.48
N ILE A 375 3.88 -18.61 0.10
CA ILE A 375 3.09 -17.63 0.86
C ILE A 375 1.91 -17.16 0.02
N ILE A 376 0.72 -17.13 0.61
CA ILE A 376 -0.41 -16.36 0.10
C ILE A 376 -0.63 -15.12 0.97
N ARG A 377 -1.07 -14.02 0.35
CA ARG A 377 -1.45 -12.79 1.04
C ARG A 377 -2.89 -12.43 0.74
N MET A 378 -3.60 -12.00 1.79
CA MET A 378 -4.97 -11.52 1.74
C MET A 378 -5.07 -10.13 2.34
N ILE A 379 -5.69 -9.24 1.60
CA ILE A 379 -5.84 -7.80 1.92
C ILE A 379 -7.25 -7.33 1.51
N PRO A 380 -8.32 -7.95 2.08
CA PRO A 380 -9.70 -7.67 1.67
C PRO A 380 -10.09 -6.20 1.91
N PRO A 381 -11.19 -5.70 1.32
CA PRO A 381 -11.82 -4.48 1.79
C PRO A 381 -12.05 -4.52 3.30
N LEU A 382 -11.90 -3.38 3.99
CA LEU A 382 -11.99 -3.34 5.47
C LEU A 382 -13.42 -3.48 5.99
N ILE A 383 -14.39 -3.52 5.10
CA ILE A 383 -15.80 -3.81 5.39
C ILE A 383 -16.09 -5.32 5.54
N VAL A 384 -15.09 -6.17 5.30
CA VAL A 384 -15.17 -7.63 5.40
C VAL A 384 -15.75 -8.06 6.74
N THR A 385 -16.60 -9.09 6.72
CA THR A 385 -17.23 -9.68 7.89
C THR A 385 -16.58 -11.01 8.28
N GLU A 386 -16.88 -11.50 9.48
CA GLU A 386 -16.48 -12.85 9.92
C GLU A 386 -17.06 -13.94 8.98
N GLU A 387 -18.30 -13.74 8.46
CA GLU A 387 -18.91 -14.65 7.48
C GLU A 387 -18.14 -14.69 6.16
N ASP A 388 -17.67 -13.55 5.67
CA ASP A 388 -16.86 -13.50 4.45
C ASP A 388 -15.51 -14.20 4.65
N CYS A 389 -14.92 -14.05 5.85
CA CYS A 389 -13.71 -14.76 6.23
C CYS A 389 -13.95 -16.28 6.27
N ASP A 390 -15.07 -16.75 6.84
CA ASP A 390 -15.43 -18.19 6.86
C ASP A 390 -15.58 -18.76 5.44
N LYS A 391 -16.19 -17.99 4.51
CA LYS A 391 -16.27 -18.37 3.08
C LYS A 391 -14.87 -18.49 2.47
N ALA A 392 -14.00 -17.51 2.71
CA ALA A 392 -12.64 -17.54 2.19
C ALA A 392 -11.84 -18.71 2.75
N VAL A 393 -11.91 -18.96 4.06
CA VAL A 393 -11.27 -20.10 4.72
C VAL A 393 -11.73 -21.43 4.11
N ALA A 394 -13.03 -21.62 3.91
CA ALA A 394 -13.57 -22.85 3.31
C ALA A 394 -13.03 -23.05 1.88
N ILE A 395 -12.96 -21.98 1.07
CA ILE A 395 -12.41 -22.06 -0.29
C ILE A 395 -10.91 -22.42 -0.28
N ILE A 396 -10.13 -21.83 0.63
CA ILE A 396 -8.70 -22.12 0.77
C ILE A 396 -8.51 -23.58 1.22
N GLU A 397 -9.28 -24.06 2.20
CA GLU A 397 -9.23 -25.44 2.68
C GLU A 397 -9.53 -26.45 1.57
N ASP A 398 -10.60 -26.22 0.80
CA ASP A 398 -10.98 -27.08 -0.33
C ASP A 398 -9.91 -27.05 -1.45
N THR A 399 -9.26 -25.90 -1.62
CA THR A 399 -8.15 -25.77 -2.57
C THR A 399 -6.96 -26.62 -2.11
N ILE A 400 -6.52 -26.49 -0.85
CA ILE A 400 -5.41 -27.28 -0.28
C ILE A 400 -5.70 -28.78 -0.45
N LYS A 401 -6.88 -29.25 -0.03
CA LYS A 401 -7.29 -30.66 -0.17
C LYS A 401 -7.25 -31.16 -1.63
N SER A 402 -7.47 -30.28 -2.60
CA SER A 402 -7.38 -30.64 -4.02
C SER A 402 -5.95 -30.76 -4.53
N LEU A 403 -4.99 -30.10 -3.87
CA LEU A 403 -3.56 -30.13 -4.20
C LEU A 403 -2.84 -31.33 -3.55
N GLU A 404 -3.40 -31.95 -2.50
CA GLU A 404 -2.86 -33.14 -1.85
C GLU A 404 -2.99 -34.43 -2.72
N LYS A 405 -3.69 -34.39 -3.86
CA LYS A 405 -3.95 -35.52 -4.77
C LYS A 405 -2.96 -35.53 -5.92
#